data_86bef5a6168abf1d18e3671df2a514e4
#
_entry.id   86bef5a6168abf1d18e3671df2a514e4
#
_cell.length_a   1.000
_cell.length_b   1.000
_cell.length_c   1.000
_cell.angle_alpha   90.00
_cell.angle_beta   90.00
_cell.angle_gamma   90.00
#
_symmetry.space_group_name_H-M   'P 1'
#
loop_
_entity.id
_entity.type
_entity.pdbx_description
1 polymer ?
#
loop_
_entity_poly.entity_id
_entity_poly.type
_entity_poly.pdbx_seq_one_letter_code
_entity_poly.pdbx_strand_id
1 'polypeptide(L)'
;MAVKFKLEAAPTFKAKADIPVHGGEAVPVEFEFKHRTRDEMAKWLETSAGRSDVDSLLDVLVGWELSDSFGKESIERLVQNYCGAAPAIVARYVEELIQARRGN
;
A
#
# COMPACT_ATOMS: atom_id res chain seq x y z
N MET A 1 31.56 -9.22 -11.42
CA MET A 1 30.38 -8.62 -12.02
C MET A 1 29.67 -7.69 -11.05
N ALA A 2 29.30 -6.53 -11.53
CA ALA A 2 28.62 -5.56 -10.67
C ALA A 2 27.16 -5.96 -10.44
N VAL A 3 26.69 -5.73 -9.24
CA VAL A 3 25.29 -5.97 -8.90
C VAL A 3 24.47 -4.85 -9.53
N LYS A 4 23.30 -5.20 -10.05
CA LYS A 4 22.41 -4.22 -10.64
C LYS A 4 21.60 -3.56 -9.53
N PHE A 5 22.20 -2.60 -8.87
CA PHE A 5 21.57 -1.87 -7.80
C PHE A 5 21.75 -0.37 -8.04
N LYS A 6 20.65 0.36 -8.01
CA LYS A 6 20.68 1.80 -8.19
C LYS A 6 20.38 2.47 -6.87
N LEU A 7 21.13 3.56 -6.60
CA LEU A 7 20.91 4.31 -5.37
C LEU A 7 19.59 5.06 -5.38
N GLU A 8 19.10 5.40 -6.57
CA GLU A 8 17.79 6.03 -6.68
C GLU A 8 16.74 4.96 -6.86
N ALA A 9 15.73 4.99 -6.00
CA ALA A 9 14.62 4.03 -6.09
C ALA A 9 13.65 4.48 -7.18
N ALA A 10 12.97 3.50 -7.78
CA ALA A 10 11.89 3.81 -8.71
C ALA A 10 10.80 4.58 -7.98
N PRO A 11 10.07 5.47 -8.68
CA PRO A 11 9.04 6.29 -8.02
C PRO A 11 7.84 5.49 -7.51
N THR A 12 7.62 4.29 -8.04
CA THR A 12 6.54 3.41 -7.59
C THR A 12 7.04 1.98 -7.55
N PHE A 13 6.30 1.13 -6.84
CA PHE A 13 6.61 -0.29 -6.80
C PHE A 13 5.32 -1.08 -6.63
N LYS A 14 5.33 -2.34 -7.01
CA LYS A 14 4.17 -3.22 -6.90
C LYS A 14 4.37 -4.21 -5.78
N ALA A 15 3.31 -4.46 -5.03
CA ALA A 15 3.30 -5.48 -3.99
C ALA A 15 1.88 -5.95 -3.77
N LYS A 16 1.75 -7.19 -3.28
CA LYS A 16 0.43 -7.75 -3.00
C LYS A 16 0.10 -7.58 -1.53
N ALA A 17 -1.13 -7.16 -1.28
CA ALA A 17 -1.68 -7.11 0.07
C ALA A 17 -2.83 -8.10 0.15
N ASP A 18 -2.94 -8.79 1.28
CA ASP A 18 -4.01 -9.75 1.49
C ASP A 18 -5.21 -9.01 2.08
N ILE A 19 -6.28 -8.91 1.29
CA ILE A 19 -7.46 -8.17 1.69
C ILE A 19 -8.40 -9.09 2.45
N PRO A 20 -8.65 -8.83 3.75
CA PRO A 20 -9.58 -9.66 4.50
C PRO A 20 -10.99 -9.54 3.94
N VAL A 21 -11.64 -10.68 3.74
CA VAL A 21 -13.02 -10.70 3.31
C VAL A 21 -13.84 -11.45 4.36
N HIS A 22 -15.01 -10.91 4.69
CA HIS A 22 -15.84 -11.55 5.70
C HIS A 22 -16.41 -12.84 5.15
N GLY A 23 -16.36 -13.89 5.94
CA GLY A 23 -16.86 -15.18 5.54
C GLY A 23 -15.98 -15.99 4.61
N GLY A 24 -14.73 -15.54 4.40
CA GLY A 24 -13.84 -16.26 3.51
C GLY A 24 -12.38 -16.00 3.82
N GLU A 25 -11.50 -16.56 2.99
CA GLU A 25 -10.08 -16.35 3.14
C GLU A 25 -9.68 -15.01 2.52
N ALA A 26 -8.62 -14.41 3.07
CA ALA A 26 -8.11 -13.17 2.52
C ALA A 26 -7.72 -13.36 1.05
N VAL A 27 -7.94 -12.31 0.27
CA VAL A 27 -7.68 -12.34 -1.17
C VAL A 27 -6.45 -11.49 -1.47
N PRO A 28 -5.39 -12.06 -2.07
CA PRO A 28 -4.22 -11.27 -2.44
C PRO A 28 -4.55 -10.39 -3.66
N VAL A 29 -4.26 -9.11 -3.53
CA VAL A 29 -4.49 -8.14 -4.61
C VAL A 29 -3.21 -7.36 -4.81
N GLU A 30 -2.79 -7.21 -6.05
CA GLU A 30 -1.59 -6.44 -6.36
C GLU A 30 -1.94 -4.96 -6.45
N PHE A 31 -1.19 -4.16 -5.73
CA PHE A 31 -1.32 -2.71 -5.74
C PHE A 31 -0.03 -2.08 -6.21
N GLU A 32 -0.13 -0.93 -6.81
CA GLU A 32 1.04 -0.11 -7.13
C GLU A 32 1.12 1.00 -6.10
N PHE A 33 2.26 1.06 -5.42
CA PHE A 33 2.49 1.97 -4.30
C PHE A 33 3.44 3.08 -4.69
N LYS A 34 3.26 4.24 -4.08
CA LYS A 34 4.15 5.37 -4.24
C LYS A 34 5.35 5.20 -3.31
N HIS A 35 6.56 5.39 -3.86
CA HIS A 35 7.76 5.33 -3.04
C HIS A 35 7.85 6.56 -2.13
N ARG A 36 8.37 6.35 -0.93
CA ARG A 36 8.74 7.42 -0.01
C ARG A 36 10.11 7.11 0.54
N THR A 37 10.95 8.14 0.69
CA THR A 37 12.23 7.98 1.35
C THR A 37 12.02 7.72 2.83
N ARG A 38 13.09 7.33 3.51
CA ARG A 38 13.05 7.09 4.96
C ARG A 38 12.50 8.30 5.70
N ASP A 39 13.02 9.50 5.37
CA ASP A 39 12.57 10.72 6.04
C ASP A 39 11.13 11.04 5.70
N GLU A 40 10.73 10.84 4.46
CA GLU A 40 9.35 11.06 4.04
C GLU A 40 8.40 10.10 4.76
N MET A 41 8.82 8.85 4.94
CA MET A 41 8.03 7.87 5.67
C MET A 41 7.86 8.27 7.13
N ALA A 42 8.94 8.73 7.76
CA ALA A 42 8.88 9.17 9.15
C ALA A 42 7.85 10.29 9.32
N LYS A 43 7.88 11.27 8.41
CA LYS A 43 6.93 12.37 8.46
C LYS A 43 5.50 11.91 8.22
N TRP A 44 5.32 11.02 7.26
CA TRP A 44 3.98 10.51 6.93
C TRP A 44 3.39 9.75 8.12
N LEU A 45 4.21 8.96 8.79
CA LEU A 45 3.76 8.18 9.95
C LEU A 45 3.40 9.08 11.13
N GLU A 46 4.11 10.21 11.30
CA GLU A 46 3.82 11.14 12.39
C GLU A 46 2.41 11.70 12.33
N THR A 47 1.85 11.83 11.14
CA THR A 47 0.52 12.42 10.95
C THR A 47 -0.56 11.37 10.73
N SER A 48 -0.24 10.09 10.96
CA SER A 48 -1.19 9.01 10.63
C SER A 48 -2.46 9.05 11.48
N ALA A 49 -2.36 9.48 12.74
CA ALA A 49 -3.49 9.41 13.66
C ALA A 49 -4.69 10.26 13.21
N GLY A 50 -4.43 11.36 12.53
CA GLY A 50 -5.53 12.24 12.07
C GLY A 50 -6.00 11.97 10.66
N ARG A 51 -5.56 10.89 10.05
CA ARG A 51 -5.82 10.62 8.64
C ARG A 51 -6.89 9.54 8.50
N SER A 52 -7.85 9.77 7.62
CA SER A 52 -8.88 8.77 7.36
C SER A 52 -8.30 7.62 6.54
N ASP A 53 -9.01 6.48 6.52
CA ASP A 53 -8.59 5.34 5.72
C ASP A 53 -8.51 5.70 4.24
N VAL A 54 -9.48 6.45 3.74
CA VAL A 54 -9.48 6.86 2.34
C VAL A 54 -8.25 7.72 2.03
N ASP A 55 -7.97 8.69 2.90
CA ASP A 55 -6.81 9.56 2.70
C ASP A 55 -5.51 8.78 2.78
N SER A 56 -5.42 7.82 3.70
CA SER A 56 -4.24 6.96 3.80
C SER A 56 -4.00 6.20 2.51
N LEU A 57 -5.04 5.62 1.93
CA LEU A 57 -4.90 4.87 0.70
C LEU A 57 -4.57 5.78 -0.48
N LEU A 58 -5.16 6.96 -0.54
CA LEU A 58 -4.83 7.92 -1.60
C LEU A 58 -3.39 8.40 -1.51
N ASP A 59 -2.84 8.42 -0.29
CA ASP A 59 -1.45 8.84 -0.09
C ASP A 59 -0.45 7.78 -0.55
N VAL A 60 -0.80 6.50 -0.48
CA VAL A 60 0.17 5.44 -0.72
C VAL A 60 -0.03 4.71 -2.05
N LEU A 61 -1.22 4.77 -2.65
CA LEU A 61 -1.52 4.01 -3.86
C LEU A 61 -1.52 4.90 -5.09
N VAL A 62 -1.06 4.34 -6.20
CA VAL A 62 -1.19 5.00 -7.51
C VAL A 62 -1.91 4.11 -8.51
N GLY A 63 -2.21 2.87 -8.16
CA GLY A 63 -2.93 1.97 -9.05
C GLY A 63 -3.18 0.62 -8.40
N TRP A 64 -3.91 -0.23 -9.09
CA TRP A 64 -4.17 -1.60 -8.66
C TRP A 64 -4.51 -2.47 -9.86
N GLU A 65 -4.56 -3.79 -9.63
CA GLU A 65 -4.88 -4.75 -10.70
C GLU A 65 -6.38 -5.01 -10.85
N LEU A 66 -7.20 -4.39 -10.01
CA LEU A 66 -8.65 -4.64 -10.04
C LEU A 66 -9.27 -4.10 -11.33
N SER A 67 -10.39 -4.73 -11.75
CA SER A 67 -11.08 -4.30 -12.95
C SER A 67 -11.77 -2.95 -12.80
N ASP A 68 -12.11 -2.58 -11.57
CA ASP A 68 -12.67 -1.25 -11.30
C ASP A 68 -11.61 -0.18 -11.51
N SER A 69 -12.01 0.95 -12.08
CA SER A 69 -11.08 2.05 -12.30
C SER A 69 -10.51 2.53 -10.96
N PHE A 70 -9.20 2.73 -10.92
CA PHE A 70 -8.57 3.25 -9.73
C PHE A 70 -8.93 4.73 -9.55
N GLY A 71 -9.33 5.10 -8.34
CA GLY A 71 -9.65 6.49 -8.04
C GLY A 71 -10.30 6.59 -6.68
N LYS A 72 -10.60 7.82 -6.28
CA LYS A 72 -11.14 8.09 -4.95
C LYS A 72 -12.45 7.37 -4.71
N GLU A 73 -13.34 7.39 -5.70
CA GLU A 73 -14.65 6.73 -5.58
C GLU A 73 -14.51 5.24 -5.33
N SER A 74 -13.64 4.58 -6.08
CA SER A 74 -13.43 3.15 -5.91
C SER A 74 -12.76 2.85 -4.58
N ILE A 75 -11.85 3.69 -4.14
CA ILE A 75 -11.23 3.53 -2.83
C ILE A 75 -12.26 3.69 -1.72
N GLU A 76 -13.17 4.64 -1.85
CA GLU A 76 -14.24 4.80 -0.87
C GLU A 76 -15.12 3.55 -0.78
N ARG A 77 -15.44 2.95 -1.93
CA ARG A 77 -16.21 1.71 -1.94
C ARG A 77 -15.45 0.55 -1.29
N LEU A 78 -14.16 0.48 -1.56
CA LEU A 78 -13.32 -0.56 -0.95
C LEU A 78 -13.33 -0.43 0.57
N VAL A 79 -13.12 0.77 1.09
CA VAL A 79 -13.07 1.02 2.52
C VAL A 79 -14.43 0.73 3.17
N GLN A 80 -15.52 1.10 2.50
CA GLN A 80 -16.86 0.88 3.04
C GLN A 80 -17.24 -0.59 3.10
N ASN A 81 -16.83 -1.35 2.10
CA ASN A 81 -17.26 -2.75 1.99
C ASN A 81 -16.28 -3.73 2.65
N TYR A 82 -15.03 -3.34 2.85
CA TYR A 82 -14.00 -4.20 3.42
C TYR A 82 -13.23 -3.44 4.48
N CYS A 83 -13.72 -3.50 5.70
CA CYS A 83 -13.16 -2.71 6.81
C CYS A 83 -11.68 -2.99 7.07
N GLY A 84 -11.22 -4.19 6.76
CA GLY A 84 -9.83 -4.56 6.98
C GLY A 84 -8.90 -4.21 5.85
N ALA A 85 -9.43 -3.65 4.73
CA ALA A 85 -8.61 -3.41 3.55
C ALA A 85 -7.56 -2.33 3.79
N ALA A 86 -7.96 -1.18 4.34
CA ALA A 86 -7.03 -0.08 4.52
C ALA A 86 -5.88 -0.45 5.46
N PRO A 87 -6.15 -1.03 6.65
CA PRO A 87 -5.03 -1.44 7.51
C PRO A 87 -4.12 -2.47 6.85
N ALA A 88 -4.69 -3.42 6.09
CA ALA A 88 -3.88 -4.44 5.43
C ALA A 88 -2.97 -3.84 4.37
N ILE A 89 -3.50 -2.92 3.57
CA ILE A 89 -2.74 -2.27 2.51
C ILE A 89 -1.64 -1.39 3.11
N VAL A 90 -1.97 -0.59 4.13
CA VAL A 90 -0.98 0.28 4.76
C VAL A 90 0.11 -0.53 5.45
N ALA A 91 -0.26 -1.63 6.11
CA ALA A 91 0.72 -2.50 6.76
C ALA A 91 1.69 -3.07 5.73
N ARG A 92 1.18 -3.49 4.57
CA ARG A 92 2.03 -3.99 3.50
C ARG A 92 2.97 -2.91 2.99
N TYR A 93 2.47 -1.69 2.86
CA TYR A 93 3.27 -0.55 2.43
C TYR A 93 4.44 -0.30 3.38
N VAL A 94 4.14 -0.24 4.68
CA VAL A 94 5.18 -0.03 5.69
C VAL A 94 6.19 -1.17 5.68
N GLU A 95 5.70 -2.40 5.55
CA GLU A 95 6.56 -3.57 5.51
C GLU A 95 7.55 -3.50 4.34
N GLU A 96 7.07 -3.08 3.17
CA GLU A 96 7.95 -3.00 1.99
C GLU A 96 9.00 -1.91 2.12
N LEU A 97 8.65 -0.78 2.70
CA LEU A 97 9.56 0.36 2.73
C LEU A 97 10.45 0.41 3.97
N ILE A 98 9.97 -0.07 5.09
CA ILE A 98 10.72 0.05 6.35
C ILE A 98 11.26 -1.28 6.81
N GLN A 99 10.41 -2.30 6.82
CA GLN A 99 10.78 -3.57 7.42
C GLN A 99 11.42 -4.54 6.45
N ALA A 100 11.33 -4.26 5.18
CA ALA A 100 11.92 -5.08 4.11
C ALA A 100 11.73 -6.57 4.41
N ARG A 101 10.73 -7.17 3.81
CA ARG A 101 10.44 -8.58 4.04
C ARG A 101 11.64 -9.43 3.73
N ARG A 102 11.90 -10.39 4.57
CA ARG A 102 12.93 -11.35 4.28
C ARG A 102 12.39 -12.31 3.24
N GLY A 103 13.20 -12.56 2.22
CA GLY A 103 12.80 -13.49 1.19
C GLY A 103 12.74 -14.89 1.74
N ASN A 104 11.66 -15.55 1.54
CA ASN A 104 11.50 -16.94 1.95
C ASN A 104 10.73 -17.65 0.90
#